data_cc1551c71c4a98e16adfb09413b3577e
#
_entry.id   cc1551c71c4a98e16adfb09413b3577e
#
_cell.length_a   1.000
_cell.length_b   1.000
_cell.length_c   1.000
_cell.angle_alpha   90.00
_cell.angle_beta   90.00
_cell.angle_gamma   90.00
#
_symmetry.space_group_name_H-M   'P 1'
#
loop_
_entity.id
_entity.type
_entity.pdbx_description
1 polymer ?
#
loop_
_entity_poly.entity_id
_entity_poly.type
_entity_poly.pdbx_seq_one_letter_code
_entity_poly.pdbx_strand_id
1 'polypeptide(L)'
;MTNDTFDILFLIARPAAGKSEIIDYLKHSDEAERRQRFHIGAFDEIDDFPMLWTWFEEDALLAGMGKPRLHSDADGYFLHDYFWHLLIERMALDYSKLLRESADYHASRTTIVEFARGAQHGGWQAAFPHFPAEMLRRGAILYINVSWEESLRKNRRRFNPDRPDSILEHALPDEKMARLYRDSDWDAFTA
;
A
#
# COMPACT_ATOMS: atom_id res chain seq x y z
N MET A 1 28.75 7.22 -10.85
CA MET A 1 28.62 7.25 -9.39
C MET A 1 27.53 6.24 -9.05
N THR A 2 27.81 5.24 -8.24
CA THR A 2 26.78 4.34 -7.74
C THR A 2 25.83 5.15 -6.87
N ASN A 3 24.54 5.13 -7.20
CA ASN A 3 23.53 5.79 -6.37
C ASN A 3 23.55 5.09 -5.00
N ASP A 4 23.75 5.86 -3.93
CA ASP A 4 23.80 5.34 -2.55
C ASP A 4 22.41 5.24 -1.91
N THR A 5 21.35 5.33 -2.73
CA THR A 5 19.96 5.26 -2.29
C THR A 5 19.21 4.19 -3.08
N PHE A 6 18.16 3.64 -2.47
CA PHE A 6 17.24 2.76 -3.17
C PHE A 6 16.52 3.51 -4.29
N ASP A 7 16.39 2.90 -5.45
CA ASP A 7 15.53 3.39 -6.50
C ASP A 7 14.05 3.20 -6.10
N ILE A 8 13.69 2.00 -5.69
CA ILE A 8 12.34 1.65 -5.27
C ILE A 8 12.40 0.88 -3.95
N LEU A 9 11.56 1.25 -2.99
CA LEU A 9 11.34 0.53 -1.75
C LEU A 9 9.88 0.08 -1.66
N PHE A 10 9.63 -1.22 -1.77
CA PHE A 10 8.33 -1.82 -1.47
C PHE A 10 8.18 -1.92 0.05
N LEU A 11 7.40 -1.02 0.63
CA LEU A 11 7.09 -1.02 2.07
C LEU A 11 5.78 -1.78 2.29
N ILE A 12 5.89 -3.01 2.69
CA ILE A 12 4.76 -3.93 2.76
C ILE A 12 4.56 -4.51 4.16
N ALA A 13 3.31 -4.74 4.50
CA ALA A 13 2.92 -5.30 5.80
C ALA A 13 1.43 -5.65 5.82
N ARG A 14 0.97 -6.25 6.92
CA ARG A 14 -0.45 -6.23 7.28
C ARG A 14 -0.95 -4.79 7.47
N PRO A 15 -2.27 -4.53 7.32
CA PRO A 15 -2.85 -3.24 7.73
C PRO A 15 -2.50 -2.90 9.19
N ALA A 16 -2.43 -1.62 9.50
CA ALA A 16 -2.09 -1.09 10.82
C ALA A 16 -0.75 -1.59 11.41
N ALA A 17 0.16 -2.11 10.59
CA ALA A 17 1.47 -2.61 11.06
C ALA A 17 2.48 -1.50 11.36
N GLY A 18 2.25 -0.27 10.90
CA GLY A 18 3.16 0.85 11.12
C GLY A 18 3.82 1.41 9.86
N LYS A 19 3.32 1.08 8.66
CA LYS A 19 3.87 1.60 7.40
C LYS A 19 3.80 3.12 7.34
N SER A 20 2.63 3.69 7.61
CA SER A 20 2.40 5.13 7.56
C SER A 20 3.20 5.89 8.61
N GLU A 21 3.45 5.28 9.79
CA GLU A 21 4.34 5.86 10.82
C GLU A 21 5.80 5.90 10.36
N ILE A 22 6.27 4.90 9.61
CA ILE A 22 7.61 4.92 9.00
C ILE A 22 7.69 6.02 7.95
N ILE A 23 6.70 6.14 7.08
CA ILE A 23 6.67 7.17 6.04
C ILE A 23 6.65 8.57 6.68
N ASP A 24 5.81 8.76 7.70
CA ASP A 24 5.75 10.02 8.44
C ASP A 24 7.10 10.38 9.09
N TYR A 25 7.74 9.41 9.73
CA TYR A 25 9.08 9.60 10.27
C TYR A 25 10.09 10.00 9.18
N LEU A 26 10.07 9.35 8.04
CA LEU A 26 10.93 9.68 6.90
C LEU A 26 10.67 11.09 6.35
N LYS A 27 9.40 11.52 6.30
CA LYS A 27 9.01 12.87 5.86
C LYS A 27 9.56 13.98 6.78
N HIS A 28 9.63 13.69 8.07
CA HIS A 28 10.11 14.64 9.09
C HIS A 28 11.60 14.55 9.39
N SER A 29 12.31 13.53 8.87
CA SER A 29 13.74 13.39 9.00
C SER A 29 14.49 14.28 8.01
N ASP A 30 15.68 14.76 8.39
CA ASP A 30 16.58 15.45 7.47
C ASP A 30 17.03 14.55 6.31
N GLU A 31 17.15 15.11 5.09
CA GLU A 31 17.51 14.30 3.91
C GLU A 31 18.91 13.69 4.03
N ALA A 32 19.88 14.40 4.59
CA ALA A 32 21.22 13.87 4.76
C ALA A 32 21.23 12.69 5.75
N GLU A 33 20.46 12.78 6.83
CA GLU A 33 20.26 11.68 7.77
C GLU A 33 19.56 10.48 7.09
N ARG A 34 18.50 10.71 6.31
CA ARG A 34 17.81 9.63 5.57
C ARG A 34 18.74 8.91 4.62
N ARG A 35 19.55 9.66 3.84
CA ARG A 35 20.52 9.06 2.93
C ARG A 35 21.56 8.22 3.67
N GLN A 36 22.12 8.75 4.74
CA GLN A 36 23.18 8.08 5.48
C GLN A 36 22.69 6.82 6.22
N ARG A 37 21.51 6.88 6.83
CA ARG A 37 21.02 5.82 7.72
C ARG A 37 20.12 4.80 7.00
N PHE A 38 19.34 5.27 6.04
CA PHE A 38 18.28 4.45 5.44
C PHE A 38 18.44 4.28 3.92
N HIS A 39 19.44 4.92 3.33
CA HIS A 39 19.62 4.92 1.87
C HIS A 39 18.38 5.42 1.10
N ILE A 40 17.69 6.42 1.65
CA ILE A 40 16.51 7.06 1.10
C ILE A 40 16.79 8.56 0.91
N GLY A 41 16.76 9.05 -0.32
CA GLY A 41 16.89 10.46 -0.66
C GLY A 41 15.57 11.24 -0.50
N ALA A 42 15.39 12.24 -1.34
CA ALA A 42 14.04 12.74 -1.59
C ALA A 42 13.18 11.59 -2.11
N PHE A 43 11.91 11.51 -1.73
CA PHE A 43 11.09 10.39 -2.14
C PHE A 43 9.67 10.78 -2.50
N ASP A 44 9.06 9.96 -3.36
CA ASP A 44 7.64 10.00 -3.68
C ASP A 44 6.99 8.71 -3.16
N GLU A 45 5.75 8.84 -2.73
CA GLU A 45 4.94 7.76 -2.18
C GLU A 45 3.87 7.35 -3.18
N ILE A 46 3.76 6.05 -3.42
CA ILE A 46 2.69 5.45 -4.20
C ILE A 46 1.98 4.44 -3.31
N ASP A 47 0.70 4.70 -3.03
CA ASP A 47 -0.14 3.89 -2.13
C ASP A 47 -1.42 3.47 -2.87
N ASP A 48 -1.83 2.22 -2.72
CA ASP A 48 -3.06 1.70 -3.33
C ASP A 48 -4.32 2.09 -2.54
N PHE A 49 -4.19 2.47 -1.27
CA PHE A 49 -5.31 2.72 -0.39
C PHE A 49 -6.17 3.93 -0.80
N PRO A 50 -5.62 5.10 -1.20
CA PRO A 50 -6.43 6.22 -1.66
C PRO A 50 -7.30 5.88 -2.88
N MET A 51 -6.79 5.05 -3.81
CA MET A 51 -7.55 4.60 -4.97
C MET A 51 -8.67 3.63 -4.56
N LEU A 52 -8.35 2.66 -3.69
CA LEU A 52 -9.34 1.73 -3.14
C LEU A 52 -10.48 2.50 -2.46
N TRP A 53 -10.13 3.49 -1.65
CA TRP A 53 -11.11 4.32 -0.93
C TRP A 53 -12.00 5.09 -1.90
N THR A 54 -11.41 5.74 -2.91
CA THR A 54 -12.15 6.46 -3.96
C THR A 54 -13.17 5.56 -4.66
N TRP A 55 -12.79 4.33 -5.04
CA TRP A 55 -13.72 3.40 -5.69
C TRP A 55 -14.90 3.03 -4.79
N PHE A 56 -14.68 2.88 -3.50
CA PHE A 56 -15.74 2.55 -2.55
C PHE A 56 -16.67 3.74 -2.31
N GLU A 57 -16.14 4.95 -2.26
CA GLU A 57 -16.93 6.19 -2.18
C GLU A 57 -17.75 6.42 -3.45
N GLU A 58 -17.16 6.25 -4.63
CA GLU A 58 -17.87 6.34 -5.92
C GLU A 58 -19.03 5.34 -5.99
N ASP A 59 -18.82 4.09 -5.55
CA ASP A 59 -19.86 3.09 -5.50
C ASP A 59 -21.00 3.45 -4.52
N ALA A 60 -20.67 4.09 -3.40
CA ALA A 60 -21.68 4.59 -2.46
C ALA A 60 -22.50 5.73 -3.08
N LEU A 61 -21.84 6.65 -3.81
CA LEU A 61 -22.51 7.72 -4.56
C LEU A 61 -23.41 7.14 -5.67
N LEU A 62 -22.91 6.18 -6.45
CA LEU A 62 -23.70 5.50 -7.50
C LEU A 62 -24.93 4.84 -6.91
N ALA A 63 -24.80 4.13 -5.79
CA ALA A 63 -25.92 3.50 -5.10
C ALA A 63 -26.94 4.55 -4.62
N GLY A 64 -26.48 5.68 -4.08
CA GLY A 64 -27.35 6.83 -3.70
C GLY A 64 -28.08 7.45 -4.89
N MET A 65 -27.51 7.38 -6.09
CA MET A 65 -28.13 7.81 -7.35
C MET A 65 -29.07 6.74 -7.97
N GLY A 66 -29.23 5.59 -7.32
CA GLY A 66 -30.00 4.47 -7.87
C GLY A 66 -29.30 3.77 -9.04
N LYS A 67 -27.97 3.86 -9.12
CA LYS A 67 -27.13 3.20 -10.11
C LYS A 67 -26.45 1.95 -9.52
N PRO A 68 -26.03 0.98 -10.35
CA PRO A 68 -25.28 -0.17 -9.87
C PRO A 68 -23.89 0.25 -9.37
N ARG A 69 -23.41 -0.44 -8.34
CA ARG A 69 -22.02 -0.40 -7.92
C ARG A 69 -21.13 -1.02 -8.99
N LEU A 70 -19.92 -0.52 -9.15
CA LEU A 70 -19.00 -0.96 -10.20
C LEU A 70 -17.82 -1.79 -9.66
N HIS A 71 -17.36 -1.50 -8.44
CA HIS A 71 -16.15 -2.08 -7.87
C HIS A 71 -16.42 -2.92 -6.62
N SER A 72 -17.36 -2.47 -5.77
CA SER A 72 -17.61 -3.06 -4.46
C SER A 72 -19.09 -3.38 -4.23
N ASP A 73 -19.34 -4.33 -3.34
CA ASP A 73 -20.67 -4.63 -2.83
C ASP A 73 -21.09 -3.66 -1.70
N ALA A 74 -22.29 -3.86 -1.16
CA ALA A 74 -22.83 -3.04 -0.06
C ALA A 74 -22.08 -3.27 1.28
N ASP A 75 -21.41 -4.41 1.42
CA ASP A 75 -20.65 -4.77 2.60
C ASP A 75 -19.18 -4.26 2.51
N GLY A 76 -18.83 -3.60 1.39
CA GLY A 76 -17.51 -3.03 1.15
C GLY A 76 -16.44 -4.09 0.85
N TYR A 77 -16.78 -5.15 0.12
CA TYR A 77 -15.84 -6.07 -0.50
C TYR A 77 -15.82 -5.82 -2.00
N PHE A 78 -14.69 -6.07 -2.65
CA PHE A 78 -14.64 -6.02 -4.10
C PHE A 78 -15.57 -7.05 -4.74
N LEU A 79 -16.26 -6.66 -5.80
CA LEU A 79 -17.12 -7.54 -6.60
C LEU A 79 -16.34 -8.66 -7.28
N HIS A 80 -15.06 -8.42 -7.57
CA HIS A 80 -14.16 -9.36 -8.25
C HIS A 80 -12.74 -9.27 -7.70
N ASP A 81 -12.09 -10.41 -7.55
CA ASP A 81 -10.73 -10.48 -6.98
C ASP A 81 -9.69 -9.75 -7.83
N TYR A 82 -9.90 -9.63 -9.14
CA TYR A 82 -8.97 -8.92 -10.02
C TYR A 82 -8.84 -7.41 -9.70
N PHE A 83 -9.76 -6.80 -8.94
CA PHE A 83 -9.60 -5.42 -8.50
C PHE A 83 -8.39 -5.23 -7.57
N TRP A 84 -8.03 -6.25 -6.79
CA TRP A 84 -6.79 -6.22 -6.01
C TRP A 84 -5.55 -6.15 -6.90
N HIS A 85 -5.58 -6.82 -8.05
CA HIS A 85 -4.51 -6.77 -9.04
C HIS A 85 -4.51 -5.45 -9.82
N LEU A 86 -5.69 -4.93 -10.14
CA LEU A 86 -5.83 -3.64 -10.81
C LEU A 86 -5.25 -2.49 -9.98
N LEU A 87 -5.34 -2.54 -8.64
CA LEU A 87 -4.66 -1.58 -7.76
C LEU A 87 -3.13 -1.64 -7.94
N ILE A 88 -2.54 -2.84 -8.07
CA ILE A 88 -1.09 -2.98 -8.34
C ILE A 88 -0.71 -2.40 -9.70
N GLU A 89 -1.45 -2.75 -10.75
CA GLU A 89 -1.25 -2.20 -12.10
C GLU A 89 -1.39 -0.66 -12.12
N ARG A 90 -2.29 -0.13 -11.31
CA ARG A 90 -2.47 1.31 -11.16
C ARG A 90 -1.26 1.97 -10.50
N MET A 91 -0.70 1.39 -9.45
CA MET A 91 0.53 1.87 -8.83
C MET A 91 1.70 1.84 -9.83
N ALA A 92 1.83 0.77 -10.60
CA ALA A 92 2.82 0.65 -11.67
C ALA A 92 2.67 1.73 -12.74
N LEU A 93 1.42 2.05 -13.11
CA LEU A 93 1.13 3.15 -14.04
C LEU A 93 1.56 4.51 -13.45
N ASP A 94 1.28 4.77 -12.19
CA ASP A 94 1.66 6.04 -11.54
C ASP A 94 3.19 6.17 -11.44
N TYR A 95 3.90 5.10 -11.10
CA TYR A 95 5.36 5.06 -11.19
C TYR A 95 5.86 5.37 -12.61
N SER A 96 5.24 4.78 -13.64
CA SER A 96 5.63 5.05 -15.02
C SER A 96 5.45 6.51 -15.45
N LYS A 97 4.51 7.23 -14.83
CA LYS A 97 4.32 8.67 -15.06
C LYS A 97 5.47 9.47 -14.45
N LEU A 98 5.91 9.15 -13.23
CA LEU A 98 7.06 9.80 -12.60
C LEU A 98 8.32 9.69 -13.47
N LEU A 99 8.59 8.50 -14.02
CA LEU A 99 9.73 8.30 -14.91
C LEU A 99 9.63 9.08 -16.24
N ARG A 100 8.42 9.29 -16.76
CA ARG A 100 8.22 10.09 -17.99
C ARG A 100 8.40 11.58 -17.75
N GLU A 101 8.09 12.06 -16.54
CA GLU A 101 8.24 13.46 -16.17
C GLU A 101 9.71 13.83 -15.89
N SER A 102 10.53 12.87 -15.48
CA SER A 102 11.95 13.06 -15.17
C SER A 102 12.80 11.89 -15.65
N ALA A 103 13.61 12.11 -16.68
CA ALA A 103 14.51 11.06 -17.23
C ALA A 103 15.53 10.55 -16.18
N ASP A 104 15.97 11.43 -15.28
CA ASP A 104 16.97 11.14 -14.25
C ASP A 104 16.33 10.98 -12.87
N TYR A 105 15.07 10.54 -12.81
CA TYR A 105 14.28 10.47 -11.60
C TYR A 105 15.04 9.81 -10.43
N HIS A 106 15.59 8.62 -10.65
CA HIS A 106 16.33 7.87 -9.63
C HIS A 106 17.75 8.38 -9.34
N ALA A 107 18.24 9.37 -10.06
CA ALA A 107 19.50 10.00 -9.69
C ALA A 107 19.45 10.71 -8.32
N SER A 108 18.25 11.11 -7.89
CA SER A 108 18.07 11.86 -6.65
C SER A 108 16.85 11.40 -5.80
N ARG A 109 15.99 10.55 -6.32
CA ARG A 109 14.72 10.21 -5.67
C ARG A 109 14.53 8.70 -5.52
N THR A 110 13.91 8.33 -4.41
CA THR A 110 13.41 6.98 -4.13
C THR A 110 11.89 6.96 -4.34
N THR A 111 11.34 5.90 -4.90
CA THR A 111 9.89 5.64 -4.86
C THR A 111 9.58 4.68 -3.73
N ILE A 112 8.75 5.08 -2.77
CA ILE A 112 8.21 4.17 -1.75
C ILE A 112 6.86 3.68 -2.24
N VAL A 113 6.72 2.37 -2.44
CA VAL A 113 5.48 1.72 -2.86
C VAL A 113 4.88 1.04 -1.65
N GLU A 114 3.77 1.60 -1.12
CA GLU A 114 3.09 1.09 0.07
C GLU A 114 1.83 0.30 -0.32
N PHE A 115 1.69 -0.93 0.18
CA PHE A 115 0.44 -1.68 0.08
C PHE A 115 0.36 -2.82 1.10
N ALA A 116 -0.83 -3.43 1.22
CA ALA A 116 -1.08 -4.59 2.06
C ALA A 116 -1.83 -5.66 1.28
N ARG A 117 -1.48 -6.93 1.48
CA ARG A 117 -2.20 -8.08 0.91
C ARG A 117 -2.34 -9.18 1.95
N GLY A 118 -3.49 -9.83 1.94
CA GLY A 118 -3.74 -11.05 2.69
C GLY A 118 -3.94 -12.24 1.75
N ALA A 119 -3.86 -13.46 2.28
CA ALA A 119 -3.96 -14.69 1.48
C ALA A 119 -5.28 -14.80 0.69
N GLN A 120 -6.37 -14.22 1.18
CA GLN A 120 -7.65 -14.21 0.46
C GLN A 120 -7.58 -13.51 -0.91
N HIS A 121 -6.66 -12.55 -1.08
CA HIS A 121 -6.45 -11.84 -2.35
C HIS A 121 -5.38 -12.48 -3.23
N GLY A 122 -5.02 -13.74 -2.95
CA GLY A 122 -3.87 -14.42 -3.56
C GLY A 122 -2.52 -14.03 -2.96
N GLY A 123 -2.50 -13.16 -1.96
CA GLY A 123 -1.31 -12.78 -1.21
C GLY A 123 -0.27 -11.98 -2.00
N TRP A 124 0.95 -12.03 -1.51
CA TRP A 124 2.12 -11.42 -2.14
C TRP A 124 2.50 -12.14 -3.44
N GLN A 125 2.35 -13.47 -3.47
CA GLN A 125 2.65 -14.27 -4.67
C GLN A 125 1.80 -13.87 -5.86
N ALA A 126 0.51 -13.51 -5.64
CA ALA A 126 -0.35 -13.05 -6.72
C ALA A 126 -0.16 -11.56 -7.04
N ALA A 127 0.19 -10.72 -6.05
CA ALA A 127 0.33 -9.29 -6.23
C ALA A 127 1.61 -8.90 -7.01
N PHE A 128 2.76 -9.42 -6.62
CA PHE A 128 4.05 -9.00 -7.18
C PHE A 128 4.18 -9.21 -8.70
N PRO A 129 3.66 -10.29 -9.32
CA PRO A 129 3.70 -10.47 -10.77
C PRO A 129 3.00 -9.37 -11.59
N HIS A 130 2.13 -8.56 -10.98
CA HIS A 130 1.49 -7.42 -11.60
C HIS A 130 2.35 -6.16 -11.66
N PHE A 131 3.49 -6.13 -10.97
CA PHE A 131 4.48 -5.08 -11.17
C PHE A 131 5.34 -5.38 -12.40
N PRO A 132 5.70 -4.37 -13.21
CA PRO A 132 6.65 -4.53 -14.31
C PRO A 132 7.98 -5.11 -13.82
N ALA A 133 8.56 -6.01 -14.61
CA ALA A 133 9.86 -6.62 -14.29
C ALA A 133 10.97 -5.60 -13.98
N GLU A 134 10.91 -4.43 -14.61
CA GLU A 134 11.87 -3.34 -14.34
C GLU A 134 11.73 -2.78 -12.93
N MET A 135 10.50 -2.61 -12.43
CA MET A 135 10.27 -2.20 -11.04
C MET A 135 10.80 -3.23 -10.06
N LEU A 136 10.55 -4.51 -10.34
CA LEU A 136 11.00 -5.61 -9.46
C LEU A 136 12.53 -5.71 -9.42
N ARG A 137 13.22 -5.52 -10.54
CA ARG A 137 14.69 -5.54 -10.60
C ARG A 137 15.35 -4.39 -9.84
N ARG A 138 14.68 -3.23 -9.75
CA ARG A 138 15.16 -2.04 -9.05
C ARG A 138 14.70 -1.95 -7.61
N GLY A 139 13.75 -2.78 -7.23
CA GLY A 139 13.08 -2.72 -5.95
C GLY A 139 13.79 -3.50 -4.85
N ALA A 140 13.84 -2.92 -3.67
CA ALA A 140 14.07 -3.63 -2.42
C ALA A 140 12.75 -3.79 -1.66
N ILE A 141 12.61 -4.84 -0.87
CA ILE A 141 11.42 -5.09 -0.06
C ILE A 141 11.75 -4.85 1.41
N LEU A 142 10.96 -4.00 2.06
CA LEU A 142 10.92 -3.87 3.51
C LEU A 142 9.58 -4.38 4.02
N TYR A 143 9.60 -5.57 4.62
CA TYR A 143 8.43 -6.17 5.24
C TYR A 143 8.39 -5.90 6.74
N ILE A 144 7.32 -5.26 7.22
CA ILE A 144 7.11 -5.07 8.65
C ILE A 144 6.40 -6.30 9.20
N ASN A 145 7.18 -7.19 9.82
CA ASN A 145 6.64 -8.42 10.40
C ASN A 145 6.02 -8.16 11.77
N VAL A 146 4.70 -8.00 11.81
CA VAL A 146 3.91 -7.95 13.04
C VAL A 146 2.98 -9.16 13.13
N SER A 147 2.73 -9.63 14.34
CA SER A 147 1.76 -10.71 14.55
C SER A 147 0.35 -10.27 14.17
N TRP A 148 -0.52 -11.24 13.92
CA TRP A 148 -1.94 -10.95 13.65
C TRP A 148 -2.58 -10.17 14.81
N GLU A 149 -2.32 -10.60 16.06
CA GLU A 149 -2.87 -9.99 17.27
C GLU A 149 -2.44 -8.53 17.41
N GLU A 150 -1.18 -8.23 17.10
CA GLU A 150 -0.66 -6.85 17.15
C GLU A 150 -1.26 -5.99 16.04
N SER A 151 -1.37 -6.50 14.83
CA SER A 151 -2.03 -5.80 13.73
C SER A 151 -3.50 -5.49 14.07
N LEU A 152 -4.24 -6.47 14.61
CA LEU A 152 -5.62 -6.29 15.03
C LEU A 152 -5.75 -5.27 16.19
N ARG A 153 -4.85 -5.36 17.19
CA ARG A 153 -4.82 -4.41 18.31
C ARG A 153 -4.59 -2.97 17.83
N LYS A 154 -3.64 -2.78 16.92
CA LYS A 154 -3.35 -1.46 16.32
C LYS A 154 -4.51 -0.97 15.46
N ASN A 155 -5.15 -1.84 14.69
CA ASN A 155 -6.33 -1.50 13.89
C ASN A 155 -7.46 -0.95 14.77
N ARG A 156 -7.79 -1.63 15.87
CA ARG A 156 -8.80 -1.17 16.84
C ARG A 156 -8.44 0.18 17.47
N ARG A 157 -7.15 0.40 17.79
CA ARG A 157 -6.67 1.65 18.40
C ARG A 157 -6.70 2.83 17.43
N ARG A 158 -6.60 2.56 16.12
CA ARG A 158 -6.58 3.57 15.07
C ARG A 158 -7.93 4.26 14.89
N PHE A 159 -9.02 3.60 15.25
CA PHE A 159 -10.37 4.12 15.07
C PHE A 159 -10.61 5.36 15.93
N ASN A 160 -10.98 6.46 15.26
CA ASN A 160 -11.42 7.68 15.92
C ASN A 160 -12.92 7.88 15.68
N PRO A 161 -13.78 7.68 16.69
CA PRO A 161 -15.24 7.83 16.55
C PRO A 161 -15.66 9.25 16.19
N ASP A 162 -14.83 10.27 16.48
CA ASP A 162 -15.11 11.67 16.15
C ASP A 162 -14.80 11.99 14.68
N ARG A 163 -14.14 11.07 13.96
CA ARG A 163 -13.76 11.20 12.55
C ARG A 163 -13.99 9.90 11.79
N PRO A 164 -15.23 9.41 11.72
CA PRO A 164 -15.52 8.09 11.12
C PRO A 164 -15.16 8.00 9.64
N ASP A 165 -15.16 9.13 8.93
CA ASP A 165 -14.85 9.22 7.49
C ASP A 165 -13.36 9.54 7.22
N SER A 166 -12.51 9.56 8.25
CA SER A 166 -11.08 9.82 8.06
C SER A 166 -10.38 8.63 7.42
N ILE A 167 -9.70 8.86 6.31
CA ILE A 167 -8.85 7.86 5.65
C ILE A 167 -7.71 7.39 6.58
N LEU A 168 -7.20 8.28 7.44
CA LEU A 168 -6.08 8.00 8.33
C LEU A 168 -6.49 7.37 9.66
N GLU A 169 -7.69 7.68 10.14
CA GLU A 169 -8.16 7.30 11.49
C GLU A 169 -9.31 6.29 11.47
N HIS A 170 -9.55 5.63 10.31
CA HIS A 170 -10.54 4.57 10.21
C HIS A 170 -9.94 3.21 10.59
N ALA A 171 -10.78 2.31 11.07
CA ALA A 171 -10.45 0.92 11.32
C ALA A 171 -11.35 0.00 10.49
N LEU A 172 -10.79 -1.10 10.01
CA LEU A 172 -11.62 -2.18 9.49
C LEU A 172 -12.35 -2.86 10.65
N PRO A 173 -13.65 -3.22 10.48
CA PRO A 173 -14.31 -4.12 11.42
C PRO A 173 -13.50 -5.40 11.60
N ASP A 174 -13.48 -5.94 12.83
CA ASP A 174 -12.64 -7.09 13.18
C ASP A 174 -12.88 -8.31 12.29
N GLU A 175 -14.14 -8.60 11.95
CA GLU A 175 -14.49 -9.70 11.07
C GLU A 175 -13.93 -9.50 9.67
N LYS A 176 -14.06 -8.29 9.13
CA LYS A 176 -13.52 -7.92 7.82
C LYS A 176 -12.00 -7.95 7.80
N MET A 177 -11.37 -7.42 8.85
CA MET A 177 -9.93 -7.47 9.03
C MET A 177 -9.43 -8.93 9.06
N ALA A 178 -10.12 -9.80 9.80
CA ALA A 178 -9.78 -11.22 9.89
C ALA A 178 -9.95 -11.93 8.56
N ARG A 179 -11.07 -11.72 7.88
CA ARG A 179 -11.33 -12.34 6.57
C ARG A 179 -10.27 -11.96 5.54
N LEU A 180 -9.91 -10.67 5.47
CA LEU A 180 -9.03 -10.16 4.41
C LEU A 180 -7.53 -10.34 4.70
N TYR A 181 -7.10 -10.32 6.00
CA TYR A 181 -5.69 -10.14 6.34
C TYR A 181 -5.15 -11.04 7.45
N ARG A 182 -5.98 -11.95 8.05
CA ARG A 182 -5.46 -12.87 9.08
C ARG A 182 -4.36 -13.75 8.54
N ASP A 183 -4.62 -14.36 7.39
CA ASP A 183 -3.66 -15.27 6.76
C ASP A 183 -2.77 -14.49 5.79
N SER A 184 -1.50 -14.85 5.77
CA SER A 184 -0.48 -14.25 4.92
C SER A 184 0.36 -15.37 4.30
N ASP A 185 0.72 -15.21 3.06
CA ASP A 185 1.60 -16.09 2.31
C ASP A 185 3.07 -15.65 2.37
N TRP A 186 3.44 -14.76 3.30
CA TRP A 186 4.79 -14.18 3.37
C TRP A 186 5.89 -15.23 3.41
N ASP A 187 5.75 -16.24 4.27
CA ASP A 187 6.77 -17.29 4.42
C ASP A 187 6.91 -18.11 3.13
N ALA A 188 5.81 -18.39 2.43
CA ALA A 188 5.83 -19.09 1.15
C ALA A 188 6.35 -18.20 0.00
N PHE A 189 6.10 -16.90 0.05
CA PHE A 189 6.58 -15.93 -0.93
C PHE A 189 8.10 -15.73 -0.86
N THR A 190 8.69 -15.88 0.33
CA THR A 190 10.12 -15.64 0.58
C THR A 190 10.96 -16.91 0.67
N ALA A 191 10.36 -18.09 0.57
CA ALA A 191 11.06 -19.39 0.57
C ALA A 191 11.73 -19.65 -0.78
#